data_5843694094c650ea3a3fd6c3dea8f648
#
_entry.id   5843694094c650ea3a3fd6c3dea8f648
#
_cell.length_a   1.000
_cell.length_b   1.000
_cell.length_c   1.000
_cell.angle_alpha   90.00
_cell.angle_beta   90.00
_cell.angle_gamma   90.00
#
_symmetry.space_group_name_H-M   'P 1'
#
loop_
_entity.id
_entity.type
_entity.pdbx_description
1 polymer ?
#
loop_
_entity_poly.entity_id
_entity_poly.type
_entity_poly.pdbx_seq_one_letter_code
_entity_poly.pdbx_strand_id
1 'polypeptide(L)'
;MDAVAQDSAQKKIRARVQAHPGGPIEDVEMDVHEVPVDPETVTADEATLEDDELVLGLVIEGEPIAYPIRYLAMYEVVNDRVGDTPLAPTW
;
A
#
# COMPACT_ATOMS: atom_id res chain seq x y z
N MET A 1 -2.67 16.66 10.44
CA MET A 1 -1.97 15.57 9.73
C MET A 1 -3.00 14.75 8.97
N ASP A 2 -2.74 14.51 7.72
CA ASP A 2 -3.56 13.65 6.91
C ASP A 2 -3.05 12.21 6.94
N ALA A 3 -3.95 11.26 6.79
CA ALA A 3 -3.62 9.85 6.74
C ALA A 3 -4.17 9.22 5.47
N VAL A 4 -3.44 8.24 4.94
CA VAL A 4 -3.90 7.45 3.80
C VAL A 4 -5.09 6.60 4.23
N ALA A 5 -6.18 6.67 3.46
CA ALA A 5 -7.35 5.85 3.70
C ALA A 5 -7.02 4.36 3.48
N GLN A 6 -7.53 3.52 4.38
CA GLN A 6 -7.24 2.09 4.34
C GLN A 6 -8.19 1.39 3.38
N ASP A 7 -7.84 1.45 2.12
CA ASP A 7 -8.54 0.77 1.06
C ASP A 7 -7.86 -0.55 0.76
N SER A 8 -8.63 -1.60 0.49
CA SER A 8 -8.06 -2.86 0.05
C SER A 8 -8.50 -3.16 -1.37
N ALA A 9 -7.58 -3.05 -2.30
CA ALA A 9 -7.78 -3.46 -3.67
C ALA A 9 -7.15 -4.83 -3.87
N GLN A 10 -7.99 -5.86 -4.00
CA GLN A 10 -7.54 -7.21 -4.35
C GLN A 10 -7.88 -7.48 -5.80
N LYS A 11 -6.97 -8.11 -6.49
CA LYS A 11 -7.11 -8.49 -7.87
C LYS A 11 -6.71 -9.94 -8.04
N LYS A 12 -7.49 -10.69 -8.81
CA LYS A 12 -7.15 -12.05 -9.19
C LYS A 12 -6.48 -12.05 -10.54
N ILE A 13 -5.36 -12.74 -10.62
CA ILE A 13 -4.66 -12.95 -11.88
C ILE A 13 -4.50 -14.44 -12.13
N ARG A 14 -4.42 -14.79 -13.42
CA ARG A 14 -4.00 -16.12 -13.85
C ARG A 14 -2.53 -16.07 -14.23
N ALA A 15 -1.77 -17.00 -13.68
CA ALA A 15 -0.36 -17.12 -13.97
C ALA A 15 -0.01 -18.56 -14.32
N ARG A 16 1.00 -18.72 -15.19
CA ARG A 16 1.58 -20.02 -15.47
C ARG A 16 2.80 -20.18 -14.59
N VAL A 17 2.79 -21.19 -13.74
CA VAL A 17 3.80 -21.38 -12.70
C VAL A 17 4.49 -22.73 -12.89
N GLN A 18 5.81 -22.71 -12.78
CA GLN A 18 6.63 -23.91 -12.71
C GLN A 18 7.32 -23.93 -11.34
N ALA A 19 6.98 -24.91 -10.53
CA ALA A 19 7.47 -24.95 -9.13
C ALA A 19 8.97 -25.23 -9.03
N HIS A 20 9.53 -25.93 -10.03
CA HIS A 20 10.97 -26.20 -10.10
C HIS A 20 11.39 -26.41 -11.56
N PRO A 21 12.67 -26.23 -11.91
CA PRO A 21 13.15 -26.45 -13.26
C PRO A 21 12.85 -27.87 -13.74
N GLY A 22 12.29 -28.00 -14.95
CA GLY A 22 11.92 -29.28 -15.53
C GLY A 22 10.61 -29.87 -15.01
N GLY A 23 9.96 -29.23 -14.06
CA GLY A 23 8.65 -29.64 -13.55
C GLY A 23 7.50 -29.25 -14.47
N PRO A 24 6.29 -29.69 -14.18
CA PRO A 24 5.12 -29.31 -14.96
C PRO A 24 4.83 -27.83 -14.84
N ILE A 25 4.30 -27.24 -15.92
CA ILE A 25 3.78 -25.88 -15.93
C ILE A 25 2.29 -25.97 -15.63
N GLU A 26 1.86 -25.27 -14.60
CA GLU A 26 0.48 -25.28 -14.14
C GLU A 26 -0.14 -23.90 -14.26
N ASP A 27 -1.41 -23.83 -14.61
CA ASP A 27 -2.18 -22.61 -14.55
C ASP A 27 -2.72 -22.47 -13.12
N VAL A 28 -2.37 -21.35 -12.49
CA VAL A 28 -2.85 -21.04 -11.14
C VAL A 28 -3.56 -19.71 -11.13
N GLU A 29 -4.54 -19.59 -10.28
CA GLU A 29 -5.20 -18.32 -9.97
C GLU A 29 -4.65 -17.82 -8.66
N MET A 30 -4.18 -16.59 -8.66
CA MET A 30 -3.54 -15.98 -7.49
C MET A 30 -4.24 -14.68 -7.15
N ASP A 31 -4.42 -14.45 -5.85
CA ASP A 31 -4.81 -13.15 -5.35
C ASP A 31 -3.56 -12.27 -5.26
N VAL A 32 -3.61 -11.12 -5.90
CA VAL A 32 -2.54 -10.14 -5.82
C VAL A 32 -3.09 -8.79 -5.39
N HIS A 33 -2.28 -8.03 -4.66
CA HIS A 33 -2.60 -6.66 -4.33
C HIS A 33 -1.95 -5.75 -5.38
N GLU A 34 -2.74 -4.83 -5.92
CA GLU A 34 -2.17 -3.79 -6.76
C GLU A 34 -1.39 -2.82 -5.88
N VAL A 35 -0.26 -2.33 -6.38
CA VAL A 35 0.48 -1.27 -5.70
C VAL A 35 -0.37 0.00 -5.75
N PRO A 36 -0.75 0.57 -4.60
CA PRO A 36 -1.53 1.81 -4.60
C PRO A 36 -0.76 2.95 -5.25
N VAL A 37 -1.48 3.77 -6.01
CA VAL A 37 -0.96 4.97 -6.65
C VAL A 37 -1.85 6.15 -6.23
N ASP A 38 -1.23 7.19 -5.71
CA ASP A 38 -1.91 8.40 -5.24
C ASP A 38 -3.15 8.07 -4.37
N PRO A 39 -2.96 7.34 -3.27
CA PRO A 39 -4.09 6.92 -2.44
C PRO A 39 -4.84 8.13 -1.87
N GLU A 40 -6.13 7.95 -1.67
CA GLU A 40 -6.95 8.97 -1.04
C GLU A 40 -6.46 9.25 0.39
N THR A 41 -6.45 10.51 0.77
CA THR A 41 -6.12 10.92 2.13
C THR A 41 -7.34 11.46 2.86
N VAL A 42 -7.34 11.29 4.17
CA VAL A 42 -8.36 11.84 5.06
C VAL A 42 -7.67 12.60 6.18
N THR A 43 -8.38 13.49 6.84
CA THR A 43 -7.84 14.16 8.01
C THR A 43 -7.65 13.17 9.16
N ALA A 44 -6.81 13.53 10.14
CA ALA A 44 -6.59 12.68 11.30
C ALA A 44 -7.90 12.36 12.04
N ASP A 45 -8.82 13.32 12.10
CA ASP A 45 -10.11 13.13 12.76
C ASP A 45 -11.03 12.15 12.02
N GLU A 46 -10.89 12.04 10.73
CA GLU A 46 -11.66 11.12 9.88
C GLU A 46 -11.02 9.74 9.74
N ALA A 47 -9.76 9.62 10.15
CA ALA A 47 -9.03 8.37 10.02
C ALA A 47 -9.57 7.30 10.99
N THR A 48 -9.72 6.08 10.49
CA THR A 48 -10.19 4.94 11.30
C THR A 48 -9.01 4.21 11.94
N LEU A 49 -8.19 4.95 12.69
CA LEU A 49 -7.00 4.42 13.35
C LEU A 49 -7.29 4.22 14.84
N GLU A 50 -6.78 3.13 15.39
CA GLU A 50 -6.77 2.92 16.84
C GLU A 50 -5.72 3.83 17.49
N ASP A 51 -5.92 4.20 18.77
CA ASP A 51 -5.00 5.12 19.47
C ASP A 51 -3.56 4.62 19.56
N ASP A 52 -3.39 3.31 19.62
CA ASP A 52 -2.07 2.65 19.71
C ASP A 52 -1.54 2.13 18.36
N GLU A 53 -2.21 2.47 17.27
CA GLU A 53 -1.82 2.00 15.95
C GLU A 53 -0.57 2.73 15.45
N LEU A 54 0.39 1.96 14.92
CA LEU A 54 1.63 2.52 14.40
C LEU A 54 1.41 3.13 13.01
N VAL A 55 2.04 4.27 12.80
CA VAL A 55 2.05 4.96 11.52
C VAL A 55 3.47 5.34 11.13
N LEU A 56 3.73 5.41 9.84
CA LEU A 56 4.92 6.06 9.30
C LEU A 56 4.57 7.52 9.05
N GLY A 57 5.13 8.42 9.84
CA GLY A 57 4.88 9.84 9.72
C GLY A 57 5.99 10.54 8.95
N LEU A 58 5.60 11.41 8.01
CA LEU A 58 6.51 12.19 7.19
C LEU A 58 6.05 13.65 7.13
N VAL A 59 7.00 14.54 6.92
CA VAL A 59 6.70 15.93 6.56
C VAL A 59 7.36 16.20 5.21
N ILE A 60 6.56 16.45 4.20
CA ILE A 60 7.00 16.67 2.82
C ILE A 60 6.50 18.04 2.39
N GLU A 61 7.39 18.90 1.96
CA GLU A 61 7.07 20.28 1.54
C GLU A 61 6.24 21.03 2.59
N GLY A 62 6.54 20.80 3.88
CA GLY A 62 5.80 21.39 4.99
C GLY A 62 4.47 20.71 5.31
N GLU A 63 4.08 19.70 4.57
CA GLU A 63 2.82 18.99 4.79
C GLU A 63 3.07 17.68 5.54
N PRO A 64 2.48 17.51 6.74
CA PRO A 64 2.55 16.22 7.44
C PRO A 64 1.59 15.22 6.85
N ILE A 65 2.06 13.98 6.67
CA ILE A 65 1.27 12.87 6.19
C ILE A 65 1.61 11.61 6.99
N ALA A 66 0.65 10.75 7.20
CA ALA A 66 0.84 9.48 7.91
C ALA A 66 0.33 8.30 7.09
N TYR A 67 1.15 7.27 7.04
CA TYR A 67 0.78 5.99 6.41
C TYR A 67 0.63 4.95 7.52
N PRO A 68 -0.57 4.37 7.71
CA PRO A 68 -0.72 3.29 8.67
C PRO A 68 0.21 2.14 8.34
N ILE A 69 0.94 1.62 9.32
CA ILE A 69 1.89 0.53 9.09
C ILE A 69 1.18 -0.71 8.54
N ARG A 70 -0.01 -1.03 9.02
CA ARG A 70 -0.76 -2.17 8.50
C ARG A 70 -1.12 -2.03 7.02
N TYR A 71 -1.34 -0.78 6.55
CA TYR A 71 -1.56 -0.50 5.13
C TYR A 71 -0.29 -0.75 4.31
N LEU A 72 0.85 -0.24 4.77
CA LEU A 72 2.14 -0.48 4.12
C LEU A 72 2.53 -1.96 4.15
N ALA A 73 2.27 -2.64 5.27
CA ALA A 73 2.57 -4.06 5.38
C ALA A 73 1.75 -4.91 4.39
N MET A 74 0.52 -4.48 4.08
CA MET A 74 -0.34 -5.17 3.12
C MET A 74 0.18 -5.05 1.69
N TYR A 75 0.65 -3.86 1.31
CA TYR A 75 1.05 -3.55 -0.06
C TYR A 75 2.56 -3.51 -0.29
N GLU A 76 3.36 -3.51 0.77
CA GLU A 76 4.82 -3.38 0.80
C GLU A 76 5.33 -2.01 0.36
N VAL A 77 4.75 -1.44 -0.69
CA VAL A 77 5.09 -0.12 -1.22
C VAL A 77 3.84 0.60 -1.68
N VAL A 78 3.84 1.90 -1.51
CA VAL A 78 2.79 2.78 -2.02
C VAL A 78 3.46 3.84 -2.90
N ASN A 79 2.93 4.07 -4.09
CA ASN A 79 3.38 5.19 -4.92
C ASN A 79 2.48 6.39 -4.65
N ASP A 80 3.06 7.45 -4.11
CA ASP A 80 2.31 8.63 -3.72
C ASP A 80 3.01 9.89 -4.19
N ARG A 81 2.34 11.00 -4.02
CA ARG A 81 2.85 12.32 -4.32
C ARG A 81 2.29 13.31 -3.32
N VAL A 82 3.16 14.12 -2.73
CA VAL A 82 2.77 15.20 -1.85
C VAL A 82 3.29 16.50 -2.47
N GLY A 83 2.39 17.38 -2.88
CA GLY A 83 2.76 18.52 -3.70
C GLY A 83 3.42 18.03 -5.00
N ASP A 84 4.63 18.48 -5.28
CA ASP A 84 5.42 18.06 -6.45
C ASP A 84 6.42 16.95 -6.13
N THR A 85 6.42 16.43 -4.91
CA THR A 85 7.39 15.44 -4.46
C THR A 85 6.82 14.03 -4.58
N PRO A 86 7.38 13.20 -5.47
CA PRO A 86 7.00 11.78 -5.52
C PRO A 86 7.64 11.02 -4.36
N LEU A 87 6.90 10.10 -3.77
CA LEU A 87 7.40 9.23 -2.71
C LEU A 87 6.99 7.79 -2.94
N ALA A 88 7.76 6.90 -2.32
CA ALA A 88 7.44 5.48 -2.31
C ALA A 88 7.67 4.93 -0.90
N PRO A 89 6.81 5.26 0.06
CA PRO A 89 6.95 4.71 1.41
C PRO A 89 6.82 3.19 1.38
N THR A 90 7.65 2.54 2.18
CA THR A 90 7.74 1.09 2.25
C THR A 90 7.78 0.63 3.70
N TRP A 91 7.45 -0.63 3.88
CA TRP A 91 7.54 -1.27 5.20
C TRP A 91 7.94 -2.73 5.09
#